data_ee9e2ceff271798263a3ff7fe7ae0b38
#
_entry.id   ee9e2ceff271798263a3ff7fe7ae0b38
#
_cell.length_a   1.000
_cell.length_b   1.000
_cell.length_c   1.000
_cell.angle_alpha   90.00
_cell.angle_beta   90.00
_cell.angle_gamma   90.00
#
_symmetry.space_group_name_H-M   'P 1'
#
loop_
_entity.id
_entity.type
_entity.pdbx_description
1 polymer ?
#
loop_
_entity_poly.entity_id
_entity_poly.type
_entity_poly.pdbx_seq_one_letter_code
_entity_poly.pdbx_strand_id
1 'polypeptide(L)'
;MRNELIGSSYRTLKGKHVVITGGAGFIGSHLVDLLVPEDVKRLTIIDNFFLGTLSNLAEASRRMPDLRILYIDASNDRSLREAFSRLGAVDVVFDLAVIPFLTSMVRPQFCFETNVHITSALCELLREGRYETLVHFSSSEAYGSARTIPMHEEHPLVPLTPFAASKASSDHLVRTYAAMFGLDALVVRPFNNYGPRQNAQQYAAIIPTMLRCAFEGRVFTLLGDGQQTRDFSFVTDTVRAVLDLYKCPQARGLAVNIGSGQEISLLDLKKKIEQILGWTIPLEHRAPRPGDIHRHRADTTLLKRLIAFKPQVSLEEGLTRTVEYYRAHTD
;
A
#
# COMPACT_ATOMS: atom_id res chain seq x y z
N MET A 1 -32.77 -14.91 0.38
CA MET A 1 -33.32 -14.05 1.43
C MET A 1 -32.18 -13.66 2.39
N ARG A 2 -31.41 -12.63 2.06
CA ARG A 2 -30.38 -11.96 2.92
C ARG A 2 -30.14 -10.53 2.42
N ASN A 3 -31.21 -9.77 2.14
CA ASN A 3 -31.11 -8.41 1.57
C ASN A 3 -31.91 -7.35 2.34
N GLU A 4 -32.15 -7.55 3.62
CA GLU A 4 -32.80 -6.52 4.44
C GLU A 4 -32.20 -6.57 5.82
N LEU A 5 -31.14 -5.82 6.09
CA LEU A 5 -30.71 -5.36 7.42
C LEU A 5 -29.30 -4.74 7.38
N ILE A 6 -29.06 -3.77 6.49
CA ILE A 6 -27.95 -2.83 6.70
C ILE A 6 -28.54 -1.43 6.46
N GLY A 7 -28.96 -0.80 7.55
CA GLY A 7 -29.17 0.64 7.55
C GLY A 7 -27.89 1.33 7.12
N SER A 8 -27.91 1.98 5.96
CA SER A 8 -26.74 2.56 5.28
C SER A 8 -26.31 3.86 5.94
N SER A 9 -25.81 3.81 7.16
CA SER A 9 -25.06 4.96 7.67
C SER A 9 -23.60 4.80 7.29
N TYR A 10 -23.09 5.70 6.46
CA TYR A 10 -21.66 5.83 6.21
C TYR A 10 -20.90 5.86 7.55
N ARG A 11 -19.84 5.06 7.65
CA ARG A 11 -18.98 5.07 8.85
C ARG A 11 -18.16 6.35 8.88
N THR A 12 -17.95 6.87 10.07
CA THR A 12 -17.08 8.02 10.30
C THR A 12 -15.85 7.59 11.08
N LEU A 13 -14.77 8.30 10.89
CA LEU A 13 -13.55 8.19 11.71
C LEU A 13 -13.57 9.15 12.90
N LYS A 14 -14.51 10.11 12.90
CA LYS A 14 -14.67 11.06 13.98
C LYS A 14 -14.85 10.36 15.33
N GLY A 15 -14.03 10.75 16.29
CA GLY A 15 -14.05 10.19 17.63
C GLY A 15 -13.50 8.76 17.76
N LYS A 16 -12.93 8.18 16.68
CA LYS A 16 -12.39 6.82 16.66
C LYS A 16 -10.92 6.78 17.08
N HIS A 17 -10.51 5.67 17.70
CA HIS A 17 -9.11 5.34 17.91
C HIS A 17 -8.62 4.50 16.71
N VAL A 18 -7.72 5.07 15.94
CA VAL A 18 -7.14 4.47 14.74
C VAL A 18 -5.73 3.98 15.04
N VAL A 19 -5.41 2.77 14.65
CA VAL A 19 -4.06 2.21 14.68
C VAL A 19 -3.59 1.95 13.25
N ILE A 20 -2.35 2.33 12.94
CA ILE A 20 -1.72 2.08 11.63
C ILE A 20 -0.43 1.31 11.87
N THR A 21 -0.33 0.07 11.37
CA THR A 21 0.96 -0.62 11.27
C THR A 21 1.70 -0.18 10.02
N GLY A 22 3.02 0.03 10.09
CA GLY A 22 3.78 0.58 8.96
C GLY A 22 3.46 2.05 8.65
N GLY A 23 2.98 2.81 9.64
CA GLY A 23 2.53 4.18 9.46
C GLY A 23 3.63 5.21 9.18
N ALA A 24 4.89 4.90 9.50
CA ALA A 24 6.05 5.74 9.16
C ALA A 24 6.60 5.46 7.75
N GLY A 25 6.07 4.44 7.06
CA GLY A 25 6.43 4.09 5.69
C GLY A 25 5.82 5.03 4.64
N PHE A 26 6.04 4.70 3.36
CA PHE A 26 5.57 5.48 2.21
C PHE A 26 4.05 5.71 2.23
N ILE A 27 3.25 4.67 1.99
CA ILE A 27 1.78 4.80 1.89
C ILE A 27 1.20 5.15 3.27
N GLY A 28 1.74 4.53 4.34
CA GLY A 28 1.28 4.74 5.71
C GLY A 28 1.34 6.20 6.16
N SER A 29 2.43 6.91 5.85
CA SER A 29 2.59 8.31 6.25
C SER A 29 1.61 9.26 5.52
N HIS A 30 1.27 8.98 4.26
CA HIS A 30 0.22 9.71 3.55
C HIS A 30 -1.17 9.42 4.12
N LEU A 31 -1.42 8.18 4.56
CA LEU A 31 -2.67 7.84 5.26
C LEU A 31 -2.75 8.57 6.60
N VAL A 32 -1.65 8.67 7.35
CA VAL A 32 -1.56 9.45 8.59
C VAL A 32 -1.92 10.90 8.33
N ASP A 33 -1.32 11.54 7.32
CA ASP A 33 -1.61 12.95 6.97
C ASP A 33 -3.09 13.18 6.65
N LEU A 34 -3.72 12.21 5.98
CA LEU A 34 -5.13 12.29 5.59
C LEU A 34 -6.08 12.05 6.79
N LEU A 35 -5.62 11.36 7.82
CA LEU A 35 -6.39 11.11 9.04
C LEU A 35 -6.35 12.28 10.03
N VAL A 36 -5.33 13.13 10.00
CA VAL A 36 -5.22 14.29 10.89
C VAL A 36 -6.47 15.20 10.84
N PRO A 37 -7.05 15.54 9.66
CA PRO A 37 -8.25 16.37 9.59
C PRO A 37 -9.58 15.61 9.85
N GLU A 38 -9.57 14.28 10.00
CA GLU A 38 -10.80 13.46 10.18
C GLU A 38 -11.37 13.51 11.62
N ASP A 39 -10.83 14.33 12.52
CA ASP A 39 -11.27 14.47 13.90
C ASP A 39 -11.29 13.12 14.67
N VAL A 40 -10.24 12.31 14.44
CA VAL A 40 -10.04 11.05 15.16
C VAL A 40 -9.74 11.33 16.63
N LYS A 41 -10.30 10.51 17.54
CA LYS A 41 -10.04 10.64 18.98
C LYS A 41 -8.57 10.38 19.33
N ARG A 42 -7.96 9.41 18.63
CA ARG A 42 -6.57 9.02 18.84
C ARG A 42 -6.02 8.37 17.58
N LEU A 43 -4.80 8.70 17.23
CA LEU A 43 -4.04 8.06 16.16
C LEU A 43 -2.77 7.44 16.76
N THR A 44 -2.58 6.14 16.51
CA THR A 44 -1.42 5.39 16.98
C THR A 44 -0.72 4.73 15.80
N ILE A 45 0.57 4.95 15.69
CA ILE A 45 1.44 4.34 14.70
C ILE A 45 2.22 3.21 15.37
N ILE A 46 2.25 2.04 14.75
CA ILE A 46 3.12 0.91 15.10
C ILE A 46 4.09 0.71 13.94
N ASP A 47 5.38 0.95 14.16
CA ASP A 47 6.41 0.83 13.12
C ASP A 47 7.74 0.42 13.76
N ASN A 48 8.50 -0.46 13.11
CA ASN A 48 9.85 -0.83 13.53
C ASN A 48 10.93 -0.01 12.80
N PHE A 49 10.51 0.93 11.93
CA PHE A 49 11.38 1.79 11.13
C PHE A 49 12.36 1.02 10.22
N PHE A 50 11.96 -0.16 9.75
CA PHE A 50 12.75 -0.92 8.79
C PHE A 50 12.96 -0.15 7.47
N LEU A 51 11.92 0.52 6.97
CA LEU A 51 11.95 1.45 5.83
C LEU A 51 11.28 2.79 6.14
N GLY A 52 10.48 2.84 7.17
CA GLY A 52 9.82 4.06 7.64
C GLY A 52 10.83 5.01 8.29
N THR A 53 10.49 6.30 8.32
CA THR A 53 11.29 7.33 8.98
C THR A 53 10.42 8.28 9.78
N LEU A 54 10.95 8.83 10.88
CA LEU A 54 10.24 9.85 11.66
C LEU A 54 9.99 11.12 10.85
N SER A 55 10.85 11.44 9.90
CA SER A 55 10.67 12.60 9.01
C SER A 55 9.39 12.52 8.19
N ASN A 56 8.95 11.31 7.83
CA ASN A 56 7.67 11.10 7.13
C ASN A 56 6.45 11.49 7.97
N LEU A 57 6.59 11.49 9.30
CA LEU A 57 5.53 11.82 10.26
C LEU A 57 5.63 13.24 10.83
N ALA A 58 6.64 14.02 10.44
CA ALA A 58 6.95 15.31 11.03
C ALA A 58 5.79 16.32 10.93
N GLU A 59 5.11 16.37 9.76
CA GLU A 59 3.97 17.26 9.55
C GLU A 59 2.76 16.83 10.38
N ALA A 60 2.44 15.54 10.36
CA ALA A 60 1.34 14.99 11.17
C ALA A 60 1.58 15.21 12.67
N SER A 61 2.81 15.00 13.16
CA SER A 61 3.17 15.23 14.57
C SER A 61 3.03 16.70 14.99
N ARG A 62 3.33 17.64 14.09
CA ARG A 62 3.11 19.08 14.37
C ARG A 62 1.64 19.43 14.45
N ARG A 63 0.79 18.83 13.61
CA ARG A 63 -0.65 19.11 13.54
C ARG A 63 -1.45 18.32 14.59
N MET A 64 -0.91 17.20 15.09
CA MET A 64 -1.52 16.32 16.08
C MET A 64 -0.49 16.00 17.18
N PRO A 65 -0.27 16.88 18.17
CA PRO A 65 0.77 16.72 19.19
C PRO A 65 0.63 15.45 20.06
N ASP A 66 -0.57 14.86 20.13
CA ASP A 66 -0.87 13.61 20.82
C ASP A 66 -0.82 12.36 19.92
N LEU A 67 -0.30 12.50 18.69
CA LEU A 67 0.02 11.35 17.82
C LEU A 67 0.96 10.40 18.57
N ARG A 68 0.53 9.15 18.74
CA ARG A 68 1.35 8.12 19.39
C ARG A 68 2.17 7.35 18.36
N ILE A 69 3.47 7.27 18.59
CA ILE A 69 4.38 6.48 17.76
C ILE A 69 5.01 5.41 18.65
N LEU A 70 4.73 4.14 18.35
CA LEU A 70 5.24 2.99 19.07
C LEU A 70 6.29 2.30 18.22
N TYR A 71 7.53 2.24 18.72
CA TYR A 71 8.62 1.49 18.11
C TYR A 71 8.43 -0.01 18.40
N ILE A 72 7.67 -0.69 17.55
CA ILE A 72 7.32 -2.11 17.71
C ILE A 72 7.42 -2.80 16.37
N ASP A 73 8.03 -3.97 16.35
CA ASP A 73 7.95 -4.90 15.23
C ASP A 73 6.60 -5.63 15.29
N ALA A 74 5.74 -5.37 14.30
CA ALA A 74 4.42 -5.99 14.22
C ALA A 74 4.47 -7.51 13.98
N SER A 75 5.62 -8.06 13.59
CA SER A 75 5.84 -9.51 13.50
C SER A 75 6.18 -10.15 14.85
N ASN A 76 6.45 -9.37 15.89
CA ASN A 76 6.61 -9.86 17.24
C ASN A 76 5.25 -9.93 17.93
N ASP A 77 4.61 -11.10 17.92
CA ASP A 77 3.27 -11.33 18.48
C ASP A 77 3.16 -10.86 19.93
N ARG A 78 4.15 -11.15 20.76
CA ARG A 78 4.15 -10.73 22.17
C ARG A 78 4.11 -9.20 22.31
N SER A 79 5.00 -8.51 21.62
CA SER A 79 5.09 -7.04 21.70
C SER A 79 3.83 -6.38 21.12
N LEU A 80 3.29 -6.96 20.04
CA LEU A 80 2.05 -6.48 19.43
C LEU A 80 0.86 -6.65 20.38
N ARG A 81 0.69 -7.82 21.01
CA ARG A 81 -0.36 -8.09 22.00
C ARG A 81 -0.23 -7.20 23.24
N GLU A 82 0.98 -7.00 23.75
CA GLU A 82 1.24 -6.08 24.86
C GLU A 82 0.86 -4.65 24.49
N ALA A 83 1.15 -4.20 23.27
CA ALA A 83 0.74 -2.90 22.80
C ALA A 83 -0.80 -2.77 22.81
N PHE A 84 -1.52 -3.69 22.17
CA PHE A 84 -2.98 -3.65 22.12
C PHE A 84 -3.62 -3.72 23.52
N SER A 85 -3.03 -4.44 24.47
CA SER A 85 -3.53 -4.47 25.87
C SER A 85 -3.45 -3.13 26.58
N ARG A 86 -2.51 -2.24 26.16
CA ARG A 86 -2.29 -0.91 26.76
C ARG A 86 -2.97 0.22 26.00
N LEU A 87 -3.39 -0.01 24.76
CA LEU A 87 -4.04 1.01 23.93
C LEU A 87 -5.47 1.32 24.37
N GLY A 88 -6.12 0.43 25.12
CA GLY A 88 -7.54 0.50 25.43
C GLY A 88 -8.40 0.12 24.20
N ALA A 89 -9.60 0.66 24.13
CA ALA A 89 -10.48 0.39 23.00
C ALA A 89 -9.88 0.96 21.70
N VAL A 90 -9.73 0.10 20.69
CA VAL A 90 -9.28 0.45 19.33
C VAL A 90 -10.46 0.17 18.39
N ASP A 91 -10.76 1.10 17.51
CA ASP A 91 -11.89 0.96 16.58
C ASP A 91 -11.44 0.37 15.24
N VAL A 92 -10.31 0.82 14.69
CA VAL A 92 -9.86 0.37 13.38
C VAL A 92 -8.35 0.22 13.32
N VAL A 93 -7.92 -0.84 12.64
CA VAL A 93 -6.51 -1.08 12.30
C VAL A 93 -6.37 -1.02 10.78
N PHE A 94 -5.46 -0.15 10.31
CA PHE A 94 -4.96 -0.17 8.95
C PHE A 94 -3.61 -0.92 8.95
N ASP A 95 -3.56 -2.05 8.27
CA ASP A 95 -2.39 -2.93 8.23
C ASP A 95 -1.56 -2.67 6.97
N LEU A 96 -0.49 -1.87 7.13
CA LEU A 96 0.47 -1.54 6.08
C LEU A 96 1.90 -2.02 6.39
N ALA A 97 2.13 -2.61 7.57
CA ALA A 97 3.45 -3.17 7.90
C ALA A 97 3.80 -4.30 6.93
N VAL A 98 4.98 -4.21 6.31
CA VAL A 98 5.39 -5.17 5.29
C VAL A 98 6.91 -5.18 5.09
N ILE A 99 7.46 -6.36 4.86
CA ILE A 99 8.80 -6.52 4.27
C ILE A 99 8.64 -6.42 2.75
N PRO A 100 9.34 -5.47 2.07
CA PRO A 100 9.07 -5.11 0.69
C PRO A 100 9.57 -6.15 -0.33
N PHE A 101 9.05 -6.03 -1.57
CA PHE A 101 9.31 -6.92 -2.69
C PHE A 101 10.79 -7.25 -2.91
N LEU A 102 11.68 -6.24 -2.98
CA LEU A 102 13.08 -6.49 -3.29
C LEU A 102 13.83 -7.24 -2.17
N THR A 103 13.35 -7.17 -0.93
CA THR A 103 13.87 -8.01 0.16
C THR A 103 13.62 -9.50 -0.12
N SER A 104 12.49 -9.83 -0.76
CA SER A 104 12.18 -11.23 -1.08
C SER A 104 13.13 -11.86 -2.09
N MET A 105 13.84 -11.05 -2.87
CA MET A 105 14.84 -11.53 -3.83
C MET A 105 16.15 -11.98 -3.15
N VAL A 106 16.45 -11.47 -1.97
CA VAL A 106 17.69 -11.80 -1.22
C VAL A 106 17.41 -12.56 0.08
N ARG A 107 16.23 -12.39 0.68
CA ARG A 107 15.80 -13.05 1.91
C ARG A 107 14.35 -13.55 1.76
N PRO A 108 14.12 -14.56 0.89
CA PRO A 108 12.76 -14.99 0.51
C PRO A 108 11.94 -15.50 1.68
N GLN A 109 12.51 -16.38 2.51
CA GLN A 109 11.85 -16.96 3.68
C GLN A 109 11.47 -15.86 4.68
N PHE A 110 12.43 -15.00 5.04
CA PHE A 110 12.19 -13.90 5.97
C PHE A 110 11.04 -12.98 5.49
N CYS A 111 11.02 -12.64 4.20
CA CYS A 111 9.95 -11.80 3.66
C CYS A 111 8.58 -12.49 3.75
N PHE A 112 8.51 -13.76 3.34
CA PHE A 112 7.26 -14.52 3.34
C PHE A 112 6.72 -14.71 4.76
N GLU A 113 7.53 -15.25 5.65
CA GLU A 113 7.12 -15.58 7.02
C GLU A 113 6.72 -14.32 7.80
N THR A 114 7.53 -13.25 7.72
CA THR A 114 7.25 -12.00 8.43
C THR A 114 5.92 -11.39 7.98
N ASN A 115 5.68 -11.27 6.66
CA ASN A 115 4.46 -10.68 6.15
C ASN A 115 3.20 -11.47 6.54
N VAL A 116 3.26 -12.81 6.43
CA VAL A 116 2.13 -13.67 6.81
C VAL A 116 1.90 -13.64 8.32
N HIS A 117 2.97 -13.62 9.11
CA HIS A 117 2.87 -13.60 10.56
C HIS A 117 2.24 -12.31 11.09
N ILE A 118 2.63 -11.14 10.55
CA ILE A 118 2.00 -9.85 10.88
C ILE A 118 0.48 -9.93 10.68
N THR A 119 0.05 -10.35 9.49
CA THR A 119 -1.38 -10.43 9.16
C THR A 119 -2.11 -11.44 10.04
N SER A 120 -1.50 -12.60 10.30
CA SER A 120 -2.06 -13.64 11.17
C SER A 120 -2.28 -13.11 12.60
N ALA A 121 -1.29 -12.44 13.18
CA ALA A 121 -1.37 -11.86 14.51
C ALA A 121 -2.50 -10.80 14.60
N LEU A 122 -2.64 -9.96 13.57
CA LEU A 122 -3.72 -8.97 13.52
C LEU A 122 -5.10 -9.64 13.36
N CYS A 123 -5.22 -10.68 12.55
CA CYS A 123 -6.47 -11.45 12.43
C CYS A 123 -6.89 -12.06 13.77
N GLU A 124 -5.96 -12.62 14.54
CA GLU A 124 -6.25 -13.16 15.86
C GLU A 124 -6.68 -12.06 16.85
N LEU A 125 -6.01 -10.90 16.87
CA LEU A 125 -6.41 -9.76 17.69
C LEU A 125 -7.83 -9.26 17.34
N LEU A 126 -8.18 -9.24 16.04
CA LEU A 126 -9.54 -8.91 15.58
C LEU A 126 -10.55 -9.95 16.09
N ARG A 127 -10.24 -11.25 15.95
CA ARG A 127 -11.09 -12.34 16.41
C ARG A 127 -11.28 -12.33 17.93
N GLU A 128 -10.27 -11.90 18.67
CA GLU A 128 -10.33 -11.72 20.14
C GLU A 128 -11.05 -10.44 20.56
N GLY A 129 -11.54 -9.62 19.62
CA GLY A 129 -12.25 -8.37 19.89
C GLY A 129 -11.37 -7.25 20.44
N ARG A 130 -10.06 -7.28 20.15
CA ARG A 130 -9.14 -6.21 20.57
C ARG A 130 -9.33 -4.92 19.75
N TYR A 131 -9.96 -5.03 18.61
CA TYR A 131 -10.40 -3.91 17.78
C TYR A 131 -11.60 -4.34 16.91
N GLU A 132 -12.27 -3.38 16.25
CA GLU A 132 -13.54 -3.64 15.56
C GLU A 132 -13.36 -3.94 14.07
N THR A 133 -12.46 -3.23 13.38
CA THR A 133 -12.34 -3.28 11.92
C THR A 133 -10.88 -3.44 11.49
N LEU A 134 -10.61 -4.35 10.53
CA LEU A 134 -9.32 -4.49 9.86
C LEU A 134 -9.40 -3.99 8.41
N VAL A 135 -8.49 -3.09 8.02
CA VAL A 135 -8.25 -2.74 6.61
C VAL A 135 -6.84 -3.22 6.25
N HIS A 136 -6.79 -4.34 5.53
CA HIS A 136 -5.53 -4.98 5.16
C HIS A 136 -5.06 -4.54 3.77
N PHE A 137 -3.81 -4.08 3.69
CA PHE A 137 -3.14 -3.78 2.41
C PHE A 137 -2.46 -5.03 1.85
N SER A 138 -3.16 -5.69 0.94
CA SER A 138 -2.62 -6.70 0.05
C SER A 138 -1.75 -6.04 -1.04
N SER A 139 -1.70 -6.59 -2.22
CA SER A 139 -0.98 -6.04 -3.38
C SER A 139 -1.53 -6.63 -4.67
N SER A 140 -1.49 -5.86 -5.75
CA SER A 140 -1.72 -6.39 -7.10
C SER A 140 -0.69 -7.45 -7.52
N GLU A 141 0.48 -7.48 -6.92
CA GLU A 141 1.49 -8.54 -7.13
C GLU A 141 0.96 -9.95 -6.79
N ALA A 142 -0.03 -10.05 -5.88
CA ALA A 142 -0.68 -11.32 -5.53
C ALA A 142 -1.32 -12.02 -6.74
N TYR A 143 -1.74 -11.28 -7.75
CA TYR A 143 -2.29 -11.85 -8.99
C TYR A 143 -1.23 -12.54 -9.86
N GLY A 144 0.03 -12.10 -9.80
CA GLY A 144 1.05 -12.50 -10.76
C GLY A 144 0.79 -11.89 -12.14
N SER A 145 1.21 -12.60 -13.20
CA SER A 145 0.99 -12.14 -14.58
C SER A 145 -0.48 -12.17 -14.97
N ALA A 146 -0.92 -11.10 -15.63
CA ALA A 146 -2.29 -10.98 -16.09
C ALA A 146 -2.67 -12.10 -17.09
N ARG A 147 -3.75 -12.80 -16.81
CA ARG A 147 -4.40 -13.73 -17.76
C ARG A 147 -5.43 -13.00 -18.62
N THR A 148 -6.05 -11.98 -18.06
CA THR A 148 -6.99 -11.07 -18.71
C THR A 148 -6.69 -9.63 -18.31
N ILE A 149 -6.89 -8.68 -19.21
CA ILE A 149 -6.70 -7.24 -18.99
C ILE A 149 -8.00 -6.51 -19.32
N PRO A 150 -8.49 -5.65 -18.44
CA PRO A 150 -8.00 -5.32 -17.08
C PRO A 150 -8.20 -6.49 -16.09
N MET A 151 -7.42 -6.48 -14.98
CA MET A 151 -7.45 -7.51 -13.94
C MET A 151 -8.51 -7.15 -12.91
N HIS A 152 -9.59 -7.95 -12.85
CA HIS A 152 -10.67 -7.79 -11.86
C HIS A 152 -10.36 -8.55 -10.56
N GLU A 153 -11.13 -8.33 -9.50
CA GLU A 153 -10.85 -8.88 -8.18
C GLU A 153 -10.98 -10.41 -8.08
N GLU A 154 -11.74 -11.03 -9.00
CA GLU A 154 -11.85 -12.49 -9.12
C GLU A 154 -10.76 -13.10 -10.02
N HIS A 155 -9.84 -12.27 -10.56
CA HIS A 155 -8.68 -12.80 -11.29
C HIS A 155 -7.89 -13.74 -10.37
N PRO A 156 -7.42 -14.91 -10.84
CA PRO A 156 -6.70 -15.87 -10.00
C PRO A 156 -5.47 -15.26 -9.35
N LEU A 157 -5.25 -15.57 -8.08
CA LEU A 157 -4.01 -15.23 -7.37
C LEU A 157 -2.96 -16.30 -7.70
N VAL A 158 -2.01 -15.97 -8.57
CA VAL A 158 -0.92 -16.84 -9.03
C VAL A 158 0.41 -16.11 -8.84
N PRO A 159 0.83 -15.93 -7.57
CA PRO A 159 2.01 -15.14 -7.23
C PRO A 159 3.28 -15.73 -7.85
N LEU A 160 4.18 -14.86 -8.34
CA LEU A 160 5.41 -15.25 -9.00
C LEU A 160 6.67 -15.04 -8.13
N THR A 161 6.52 -14.43 -6.95
CA THR A 161 7.63 -14.14 -6.04
C THR A 161 7.24 -14.45 -4.60
N PRO A 162 8.19 -14.66 -3.67
CA PRO A 162 7.88 -14.86 -2.25
C PRO A 162 7.11 -13.72 -1.61
N PHE A 163 7.39 -12.47 -2.00
CA PHE A 163 6.60 -11.31 -1.59
C PHE A 163 5.14 -11.43 -2.07
N ALA A 164 4.95 -11.68 -3.36
CA ALA A 164 3.62 -11.85 -3.93
C ALA A 164 2.85 -13.02 -3.28
N ALA A 165 3.56 -14.13 -3.00
CA ALA A 165 2.99 -15.27 -2.29
C ALA A 165 2.56 -14.91 -0.87
N SER A 166 3.37 -14.13 -0.13
CA SER A 166 2.99 -13.66 1.20
C SER A 166 1.74 -12.77 1.17
N LYS A 167 1.63 -11.89 0.16
CA LYS A 167 0.45 -11.03 -0.01
C LYS A 167 -0.80 -11.82 -0.39
N ALA A 168 -0.68 -12.82 -1.28
CA ALA A 168 -1.78 -13.72 -1.62
C ALA A 168 -2.24 -14.55 -0.42
N SER A 169 -1.30 -15.07 0.38
CA SER A 169 -1.61 -15.82 1.61
C SER A 169 -2.33 -14.95 2.64
N SER A 170 -1.83 -13.74 2.88
CA SER A 170 -2.44 -12.76 3.81
C SER A 170 -3.84 -12.34 3.34
N ASP A 171 -4.03 -12.08 2.05
CA ASP A 171 -5.32 -11.76 1.44
C ASP A 171 -6.35 -12.87 1.68
N HIS A 172 -5.98 -14.12 1.38
CA HIS A 172 -6.84 -15.26 1.65
C HIS A 172 -7.14 -15.42 3.14
N LEU A 173 -6.14 -15.24 4.02
CA LEU A 173 -6.30 -15.36 5.45
C LEU A 173 -7.34 -14.37 5.99
N VAL A 174 -7.19 -13.08 5.68
CA VAL A 174 -8.13 -12.02 6.12
C VAL A 174 -9.54 -12.31 5.64
N ARG A 175 -9.71 -12.67 4.36
CA ARG A 175 -11.04 -12.98 3.79
C ARG A 175 -11.65 -14.24 4.42
N THR A 176 -10.84 -15.25 4.72
CA THR A 176 -11.29 -16.47 5.40
C THR A 176 -11.74 -16.16 6.82
N TYR A 177 -10.96 -15.36 7.57
CA TYR A 177 -11.36 -14.93 8.92
C TYR A 177 -12.64 -14.11 8.92
N ALA A 178 -12.78 -13.17 7.98
CA ALA A 178 -13.99 -12.38 7.82
C ALA A 178 -15.23 -13.28 7.57
N ALA A 179 -15.11 -14.24 6.65
CA ALA A 179 -16.21 -15.13 6.28
C ALA A 179 -16.54 -16.14 7.39
N MET A 180 -15.51 -16.77 7.98
CA MET A 180 -15.69 -17.85 8.95
C MET A 180 -16.18 -17.36 10.31
N PHE A 181 -15.63 -16.23 10.76
CA PHE A 181 -15.93 -15.69 12.10
C PHE A 181 -16.86 -14.47 12.08
N GLY A 182 -17.35 -14.04 10.90
CA GLY A 182 -18.22 -12.86 10.76
C GLY A 182 -17.54 -11.54 11.12
N LEU A 183 -16.21 -11.45 10.91
CA LEU A 183 -15.41 -10.29 11.32
C LEU A 183 -15.50 -9.15 10.30
N ASP A 184 -15.39 -7.93 10.80
CA ASP A 184 -15.37 -6.73 9.96
C ASP A 184 -13.96 -6.49 9.39
N ALA A 185 -13.73 -6.97 8.18
CA ALA A 185 -12.48 -6.79 7.49
C ALA A 185 -12.68 -6.38 6.03
N LEU A 186 -11.71 -5.63 5.50
CA LEU A 186 -11.61 -5.19 4.11
C LEU A 186 -10.19 -5.45 3.63
N VAL A 187 -10.05 -6.03 2.44
CA VAL A 187 -8.77 -6.15 1.75
C VAL A 187 -8.71 -5.11 0.64
N VAL A 188 -7.61 -4.35 0.56
CA VAL A 188 -7.33 -3.49 -0.58
C VAL A 188 -6.12 -4.04 -1.35
N ARG A 189 -6.19 -4.05 -2.68
CA ARG A 189 -5.14 -4.48 -3.59
C ARG A 189 -4.62 -3.29 -4.39
N PRO A 190 -3.73 -2.45 -3.81
CA PRO A 190 -3.15 -1.34 -4.57
C PRO A 190 -2.30 -1.86 -5.71
N PHE A 191 -2.43 -1.20 -6.87
CA PHE A 191 -1.51 -1.33 -7.99
C PHE A 191 -0.28 -0.45 -7.72
N ASN A 192 0.60 -0.25 -8.72
CA ASN A 192 1.90 0.35 -8.43
C ASN A 192 1.78 1.79 -7.91
N ASN A 193 1.95 1.97 -6.61
CA ASN A 193 1.93 3.29 -5.99
C ASN A 193 3.24 4.03 -6.22
N TYR A 194 3.15 5.35 -6.43
CA TYR A 194 4.30 6.25 -6.53
C TYR A 194 3.99 7.61 -5.92
N GLY A 195 5.03 8.36 -5.59
CA GLY A 195 4.89 9.69 -5.01
C GLY A 195 6.01 10.07 -4.05
N PRO A 196 5.88 11.22 -3.38
CA PRO A 196 6.76 11.65 -2.30
C PRO A 196 6.90 10.60 -1.20
N ARG A 197 8.03 10.58 -0.49
CA ARG A 197 8.35 9.65 0.62
C ARG A 197 8.48 8.18 0.23
N GLN A 198 8.39 7.82 -1.06
CA GLN A 198 8.70 6.46 -1.48
C GLN A 198 10.20 6.22 -1.30
N ASN A 199 10.58 5.06 -0.72
CA ASN A 199 11.98 4.75 -0.47
C ASN A 199 12.82 4.82 -1.74
N ALA A 200 13.88 5.64 -1.74
CA ALA A 200 14.81 5.83 -2.86
C ALA A 200 16.15 5.11 -2.68
N GLN A 201 16.38 4.48 -1.53
CA GLN A 201 17.63 3.81 -1.20
C GLN A 201 17.57 2.30 -1.48
N GLN A 202 18.01 1.48 -0.57
CA GLN A 202 17.92 0.03 -0.66
C GLN A 202 16.44 -0.38 -0.79
N TYR A 203 16.13 -1.28 -1.73
CA TYR A 203 14.76 -1.74 -2.04
C TYR A 203 13.86 -0.68 -2.71
N ALA A 204 14.43 0.30 -3.38
CA ALA A 204 13.68 1.34 -4.10
C ALA A 204 12.87 0.77 -5.27
N ALA A 205 11.65 1.27 -5.45
CA ALA A 205 10.83 0.99 -6.63
C ALA A 205 11.39 1.70 -7.88
N ILE A 206 10.79 1.45 -9.05
CA ILE A 206 11.36 1.87 -10.33
C ILE A 206 11.45 3.40 -10.48
N ILE A 207 10.41 4.16 -10.09
CA ILE A 207 10.42 5.63 -10.21
C ILE A 207 11.50 6.25 -9.33
N PRO A 208 11.57 5.96 -8.00
CA PRO A 208 12.68 6.45 -7.19
C PRO A 208 14.06 6.04 -7.70
N THR A 209 14.19 4.81 -8.26
CA THR A 209 15.45 4.35 -8.84
C THR A 209 15.86 5.16 -10.07
N MET A 210 14.91 5.44 -10.98
CA MET A 210 15.15 6.30 -12.15
C MET A 210 15.58 7.71 -11.72
N LEU A 211 14.87 8.30 -10.74
CA LEU A 211 15.17 9.65 -10.27
C LEU A 211 16.54 9.72 -9.59
N ARG A 212 16.89 8.74 -8.76
CA ARG A 212 18.22 8.65 -8.15
C ARG A 212 19.31 8.57 -9.21
N CYS A 213 19.17 7.70 -10.22
CA CYS A 213 20.12 7.63 -11.33
C CYS A 213 20.23 8.97 -12.07
N ALA A 214 19.09 9.65 -12.29
CA ALA A 214 19.08 10.94 -12.95
C ALA A 214 19.83 12.03 -12.17
N PHE A 215 19.63 12.12 -10.86
CA PHE A 215 20.26 13.15 -10.02
C PHE A 215 21.74 12.85 -9.73
N GLU A 216 22.11 11.57 -9.64
CA GLU A 216 23.49 11.15 -9.41
C GLU A 216 24.30 11.00 -10.73
N GLY A 217 23.70 11.26 -11.89
CA GLY A 217 24.35 11.09 -13.19
C GLY A 217 24.74 9.65 -13.52
N ARG A 218 24.03 8.67 -12.94
CA ARG A 218 24.30 7.24 -13.13
C ARG A 218 23.45 6.62 -14.24
N VAL A 219 23.96 5.53 -14.79
CA VAL A 219 23.22 4.71 -15.76
C VAL A 219 22.07 4.00 -15.05
N PHE A 220 20.84 4.14 -15.57
CA PHE A 220 19.69 3.37 -15.12
C PHE A 220 19.69 1.99 -15.79
N THR A 221 19.69 0.94 -14.99
CA THR A 221 19.61 -0.44 -15.48
C THR A 221 18.13 -0.85 -15.61
N LEU A 222 17.69 -1.10 -16.83
CA LEU A 222 16.36 -1.62 -17.14
C LEU A 222 16.45 -3.13 -17.41
N LEU A 223 15.64 -3.89 -16.65
CA LEU A 223 15.54 -5.33 -16.84
C LEU A 223 14.49 -5.63 -17.91
N GLY A 224 14.87 -6.45 -18.92
CA GLY A 224 14.04 -6.71 -20.09
C GLY A 224 14.13 -5.61 -21.16
N ASP A 225 13.15 -5.61 -22.06
CA ASP A 225 13.07 -4.68 -23.20
C ASP A 225 12.38 -3.33 -22.86
N GLY A 226 11.82 -3.21 -21.66
CA GLY A 226 11.10 -2.01 -21.19
C GLY A 226 9.67 -1.86 -21.73
N GLN A 227 9.18 -2.84 -22.49
CA GLN A 227 7.78 -2.85 -22.97
C GLN A 227 6.79 -3.37 -21.92
N GLN A 228 7.30 -3.94 -20.82
CA GLN A 228 6.44 -4.34 -19.71
C GLN A 228 5.69 -3.13 -19.15
N THR A 229 4.38 -3.31 -18.94
CA THR A 229 3.49 -2.20 -18.52
C THR A 229 3.08 -2.31 -17.06
N ARG A 230 2.85 -1.16 -16.43
CA ARG A 230 2.33 -1.05 -15.06
C ARG A 230 1.24 0.01 -14.99
N ASP A 231 0.27 -0.24 -14.11
CA ASP A 231 -0.74 0.74 -13.70
C ASP A 231 -0.19 1.50 -12.49
N PHE A 232 0.16 2.76 -12.70
CA PHE A 232 0.69 3.62 -11.65
C PHE A 232 -0.41 4.48 -11.05
N SER A 233 -0.51 4.47 -9.72
CA SER A 233 -1.44 5.28 -8.94
C SER A 233 -0.68 6.22 -8.02
N PHE A 234 -1.03 7.51 -8.07
CA PHE A 234 -0.44 8.48 -7.16
C PHE A 234 -0.90 8.19 -5.73
N VAL A 235 0.03 8.23 -4.78
CA VAL A 235 -0.20 7.75 -3.41
C VAL A 235 -1.38 8.40 -2.70
N THR A 236 -1.63 9.71 -2.93
CA THR A 236 -2.75 10.41 -2.29
C THR A 236 -4.10 9.92 -2.80
N ASP A 237 -4.20 9.52 -4.07
CA ASP A 237 -5.42 8.92 -4.61
C ASP A 237 -5.69 7.54 -3.99
N THR A 238 -4.63 6.76 -3.76
CA THR A 238 -4.75 5.46 -3.10
C THR A 238 -5.24 5.60 -1.66
N VAL A 239 -4.61 6.47 -0.85
CA VAL A 239 -5.01 6.59 0.57
C VAL A 239 -6.41 7.20 0.71
N ARG A 240 -6.81 8.10 -0.18
CA ARG A 240 -8.18 8.61 -0.26
C ARG A 240 -9.18 7.49 -0.56
N ALA A 241 -8.90 6.68 -1.60
CA ALA A 241 -9.75 5.53 -1.91
C ALA A 241 -9.89 4.56 -0.73
N VAL A 242 -8.83 4.31 0.01
CA VAL A 242 -8.86 3.46 1.21
C VAL A 242 -9.77 4.02 2.29
N LEU A 243 -9.70 5.32 2.56
CA LEU A 243 -10.59 5.95 3.55
C LEU A 243 -12.05 5.93 3.11
N ASP A 244 -12.31 6.19 1.83
CA ASP A 244 -13.68 6.14 1.29
C ASP A 244 -14.22 4.69 1.32
N LEU A 245 -13.39 3.68 1.02
CA LEU A 245 -13.76 2.27 1.17
C LEU A 245 -14.00 1.88 2.63
N TYR A 246 -13.20 2.38 3.58
CA TYR A 246 -13.46 2.18 5.00
C TYR A 246 -14.85 2.75 5.39
N LYS A 247 -15.20 3.94 4.90
CA LYS A 247 -16.48 4.58 5.16
C LYS A 247 -17.67 3.87 4.47
N CYS A 248 -17.42 3.02 3.45
CA CYS A 248 -18.42 2.31 2.66
C CYS A 248 -18.79 0.95 3.30
N PRO A 249 -19.98 0.76 3.87
CA PRO A 249 -20.36 -0.51 4.48
C PRO A 249 -20.37 -1.70 3.53
N GLN A 250 -20.67 -1.45 2.24
CA GLN A 250 -20.73 -2.48 1.20
C GLN A 250 -19.35 -3.03 0.81
N ALA A 251 -18.25 -2.36 1.22
CA ALA A 251 -16.90 -2.84 0.97
C ALA A 251 -16.47 -3.97 1.94
N ARG A 252 -17.21 -4.22 3.01
CA ARG A 252 -16.85 -5.21 4.04
C ARG A 252 -16.85 -6.62 3.50
N GLY A 253 -15.83 -7.40 3.90
CA GLY A 253 -15.62 -8.78 3.43
C GLY A 253 -15.10 -8.89 2.00
N LEU A 254 -14.93 -7.76 1.30
CA LEU A 254 -14.44 -7.75 -0.07
C LEU A 254 -12.93 -7.58 -0.14
N ALA A 255 -12.35 -8.00 -1.28
CA ALA A 255 -11.08 -7.50 -1.78
C ALA A 255 -11.39 -6.48 -2.88
N VAL A 256 -10.72 -5.33 -2.89
CA VAL A 256 -10.99 -4.24 -3.83
C VAL A 256 -9.68 -3.74 -4.44
N ASN A 257 -9.61 -3.70 -5.76
CA ASN A 257 -8.49 -3.13 -6.50
C ASN A 257 -8.46 -1.60 -6.36
N ILE A 258 -7.27 -1.06 -6.14
CA ILE A 258 -7.03 0.39 -6.19
C ILE A 258 -5.96 0.65 -7.25
N GLY A 259 -6.35 1.26 -8.34
CA GLY A 259 -5.51 1.56 -9.50
C GLY A 259 -6.02 2.76 -10.27
N SER A 260 -5.23 3.24 -11.22
CA SER A 260 -5.67 4.28 -12.16
C SER A 260 -6.59 3.71 -13.26
N GLY A 261 -6.49 2.41 -13.51
CA GLY A 261 -7.14 1.73 -14.65
C GLY A 261 -6.41 1.97 -15.98
N GLN A 262 -5.23 2.58 -15.94
CA GLN A 262 -4.39 2.84 -17.12
C GLN A 262 -3.02 2.17 -16.94
N GLU A 263 -2.44 1.71 -18.02
CA GLU A 263 -1.10 1.13 -18.01
C GLU A 263 -0.15 1.94 -18.89
N ILE A 264 1.11 2.00 -18.49
CA ILE A 264 2.19 2.65 -19.25
C ILE A 264 3.40 1.72 -19.29
N SER A 265 4.14 1.70 -20.43
CA SER A 265 5.40 0.97 -20.53
C SER A 265 6.49 1.63 -19.69
N LEU A 266 7.48 0.85 -19.26
CA LEU A 266 8.61 1.40 -18.48
C LEU A 266 9.47 2.36 -19.31
N LEU A 267 9.57 2.15 -20.62
CA LEU A 267 10.25 3.09 -21.53
C LEU A 267 9.49 4.41 -21.66
N ASP A 268 8.16 4.37 -21.80
CA ASP A 268 7.38 5.60 -21.90
C ASP A 268 7.30 6.34 -20.57
N LEU A 269 7.30 5.61 -19.45
CA LEU A 269 7.45 6.20 -18.11
C LEU A 269 8.77 6.97 -17.99
N LYS A 270 9.87 6.34 -18.43
CA LYS A 270 11.20 6.98 -18.46
C LYS A 270 11.19 8.25 -19.30
N LYS A 271 10.63 8.21 -20.53
CA LYS A 271 10.50 9.40 -21.39
C LYS A 271 9.73 10.53 -20.71
N LYS A 272 8.62 10.23 -20.02
CA LYS A 272 7.86 11.24 -19.27
C LYS A 272 8.68 11.86 -18.14
N ILE A 273 9.44 11.06 -17.41
CA ILE A 273 10.35 11.57 -16.35
C ILE A 273 11.43 12.47 -16.97
N GLU A 274 12.04 12.08 -18.08
CA GLU A 274 13.04 12.88 -18.80
C GLU A 274 12.48 14.23 -19.30
N GLN A 275 11.25 14.24 -19.79
CA GLN A 275 10.56 15.48 -20.19
C GLN A 275 10.41 16.45 -19.01
N ILE A 276 10.05 15.93 -17.82
CA ILE A 276 9.92 16.75 -16.61
C ILE A 276 11.28 17.23 -16.11
N LEU A 277 12.31 16.38 -16.19
CA LEU A 277 13.68 16.71 -15.77
C LEU A 277 14.35 17.72 -16.67
N GLY A 278 14.08 17.67 -17.98
CA GLY A 278 14.75 18.47 -19.02
C GLY A 278 16.05 17.87 -19.54
N TRP A 279 16.40 16.63 -19.13
CA TRP A 279 17.56 15.89 -19.61
C TRP A 279 17.31 14.39 -19.70
N THR A 280 18.18 13.67 -20.41
CA THR A 280 18.09 12.22 -20.60
C THR A 280 18.73 11.46 -19.45
N ILE A 281 18.16 10.30 -19.09
CA ILE A 281 18.73 9.34 -18.13
C ILE A 281 19.46 8.27 -18.94
N PRO A 282 20.78 8.10 -18.78
CA PRO A 282 21.52 7.03 -19.45
C PRO A 282 20.89 5.67 -19.12
N LEU A 283 20.74 4.81 -20.13
CA LEU A 283 20.02 3.54 -20.01
C LEU A 283 20.90 2.38 -20.46
N GLU A 284 20.93 1.31 -19.69
CA GLU A 284 21.42 -0.01 -20.11
C GLU A 284 20.34 -1.07 -19.95
N HIS A 285 20.27 -2.02 -20.87
CA HIS A 285 19.36 -3.16 -20.77
C HIS A 285 20.10 -4.37 -20.19
N ARG A 286 19.42 -5.11 -19.31
CA ARG A 286 19.86 -6.41 -18.80
C ARG A 286 18.76 -7.45 -18.97
N ALA A 287 19.12 -8.72 -18.79
CA ALA A 287 18.15 -9.81 -18.85
C ALA A 287 16.97 -9.59 -17.90
N PRO A 288 15.75 -9.98 -18.29
CA PRO A 288 14.57 -9.88 -17.43
C PRO A 288 14.76 -10.75 -16.17
N ARG A 289 14.12 -10.33 -15.07
CA ARG A 289 14.13 -11.12 -13.83
C ARG A 289 13.21 -12.33 -13.97
N PRO A 290 13.56 -13.47 -13.33
CA PRO A 290 12.58 -14.53 -13.10
C PRO A 290 11.36 -13.96 -12.33
N GLY A 291 10.15 -14.29 -12.79
CA GLY A 291 8.92 -13.82 -12.17
C GLY A 291 8.54 -12.37 -12.48
N ASP A 292 9.16 -11.73 -13.49
CA ASP A 292 8.74 -10.39 -13.91
C ASP A 292 7.36 -10.44 -14.59
N ILE A 293 6.54 -9.44 -14.30
CA ILE A 293 5.17 -9.32 -14.81
C ILE A 293 5.21 -8.51 -16.10
N HIS A 294 4.65 -9.07 -17.19
CA HIS A 294 4.61 -8.37 -18.48
C HIS A 294 3.58 -7.25 -18.51
N ARG A 295 2.35 -7.52 -18.08
CA ARG A 295 1.27 -6.53 -18.09
C ARG A 295 0.55 -6.50 -16.75
N HIS A 296 0.23 -5.29 -16.29
CA HIS A 296 -0.41 -5.08 -15.00
C HIS A 296 -1.33 -3.85 -15.07
N ARG A 297 -2.65 -4.08 -15.15
CA ARG A 297 -3.67 -3.02 -15.23
C ARG A 297 -4.89 -3.39 -14.43
N ALA A 298 -5.30 -2.51 -13.52
CA ALA A 298 -6.45 -2.68 -12.67
C ALA A 298 -7.78 -2.61 -13.45
N ASP A 299 -8.69 -3.51 -13.16
CA ASP A 299 -10.11 -3.21 -13.31
C ASP A 299 -10.56 -2.44 -12.07
N THR A 300 -11.08 -1.23 -12.29
CA THR A 300 -11.57 -0.33 -11.24
C THR A 300 -13.09 -0.26 -11.17
N THR A 301 -13.79 -1.18 -11.83
CA THR A 301 -15.26 -1.19 -11.90
C THR A 301 -15.89 -1.34 -10.53
N LEU A 302 -15.39 -2.26 -9.70
CA LEU A 302 -15.86 -2.47 -8.34
C LEU A 302 -15.60 -1.22 -7.48
N LEU A 303 -14.39 -0.67 -7.53
CA LEU A 303 -14.01 0.54 -6.80
C LEU A 303 -14.94 1.73 -7.15
N LYS A 304 -15.19 1.96 -8.45
CA LYS A 304 -16.09 3.02 -8.92
C LYS A 304 -17.53 2.81 -8.46
N ARG A 305 -17.99 1.55 -8.44
CA ARG A 305 -19.34 1.21 -7.97
C ARG A 305 -19.51 1.46 -6.48
N LEU A 306 -18.48 1.18 -5.66
CA LEU A 306 -18.55 1.31 -4.20
C LEU A 306 -18.45 2.77 -3.73
N ILE A 307 -17.54 3.56 -4.32
CA ILE A 307 -17.19 4.89 -3.81
C ILE A 307 -17.12 5.98 -4.89
N ALA A 308 -17.66 5.74 -6.08
CA ALA A 308 -17.61 6.68 -7.22
C ALA A 308 -16.19 7.22 -7.49
N PHE A 309 -15.18 6.39 -7.29
CA PHE A 309 -13.76 6.76 -7.36
C PHE A 309 -13.37 7.36 -8.72
N LYS A 310 -12.63 8.46 -8.64
CA LYS A 310 -11.91 9.05 -9.79
C LYS A 310 -10.51 9.46 -9.32
N PRO A 311 -9.43 9.07 -10.03
CA PRO A 311 -8.11 9.64 -9.78
C PRO A 311 -8.18 11.17 -9.88
N GLN A 312 -7.60 11.87 -8.90
CA GLN A 312 -7.53 13.35 -8.87
C GLN A 312 -6.20 13.85 -9.41
N VAL A 313 -5.17 13.00 -9.39
CA VAL A 313 -3.83 13.36 -9.82
C VAL A 313 -3.52 12.59 -11.11
N SER A 314 -3.27 13.31 -12.20
CA SER A 314 -2.81 12.69 -13.44
C SER A 314 -1.40 12.11 -13.28
N LEU A 315 -1.01 11.16 -14.15
CA LEU A 315 0.34 10.60 -14.12
C LEU A 315 1.40 11.71 -14.25
N GLU A 316 1.21 12.66 -15.15
CA GLU A 316 2.15 13.75 -15.39
C GLU A 316 2.30 14.67 -14.17
N GLU A 317 1.19 15.08 -13.57
CA GLU A 317 1.19 15.89 -12.35
C GLU A 317 1.83 15.14 -11.19
N GLY A 318 1.49 13.87 -11.00
CA GLY A 318 2.08 13.04 -9.94
C GLY A 318 3.58 12.83 -10.12
N LEU A 319 4.05 12.63 -11.36
CA LEU A 319 5.49 12.54 -11.66
C LEU A 319 6.19 13.87 -11.37
N THR A 320 5.59 15.01 -11.77
CA THR A 320 6.14 16.34 -11.48
C THR A 320 6.32 16.54 -9.97
N ARG A 321 5.27 16.32 -9.18
CA ARG A 321 5.33 16.41 -7.71
C ARG A 321 6.38 15.46 -7.10
N THR A 322 6.54 14.27 -7.70
CA THR A 322 7.52 13.28 -7.24
C THR A 322 8.94 13.75 -7.55
N VAL A 323 9.19 14.25 -8.77
CA VAL A 323 10.50 14.81 -9.16
C VAL A 323 10.90 15.98 -8.27
N GLU A 324 9.97 16.92 -8.02
CA GLU A 324 10.20 18.07 -7.15
C GLU A 324 10.55 17.64 -5.71
N TYR A 325 9.82 16.66 -5.18
CA TYR A 325 10.12 16.12 -3.86
C TYR A 325 11.53 15.54 -3.77
N TYR A 326 11.91 14.67 -4.70
CA TYR A 326 13.24 14.06 -4.66
C TYR A 326 14.35 15.09 -4.92
N ARG A 327 14.13 16.06 -5.81
CA ARG A 327 15.10 17.15 -6.04
C ARG A 327 15.37 17.95 -4.76
N ALA A 328 14.35 18.17 -3.93
CA ALA A 328 14.48 18.89 -2.66
C ALA A 328 15.07 18.03 -1.52
N HIS A 329 15.17 16.71 -1.67
CA HIS A 329 15.63 15.76 -0.66
C HIS A 329 16.81 14.90 -1.14
N THR A 330 17.48 15.30 -2.22
CA THR A 330 18.74 14.71 -2.68
C THR A 330 19.86 15.56 -2.06
N ASP A 331 20.37 15.11 -0.91
CA ASP A 331 21.62 15.56 -0.32
C ASP A 331 22.76 14.59 -0.70
#